data_fbb5f06b18a95149dbd0033ab451dd18
#
_entry.id   fbb5f06b18a95149dbd0033ab451dd18
#
_cell.length_a   1.000
_cell.length_b   1.000
_cell.length_c   1.000
_cell.angle_alpha   90.00
_cell.angle_beta   90.00
_cell.angle_gamma   90.00
#
_symmetry.space_group_name_H-M   'P 1'
#
loop_
_entity.id
_entity.type
_entity.pdbx_description
1 polymer ?
#
loop_
_entity_poly.entity_id
_entity_poly.type
_entity_poly.pdbx_seq_one_letter_code
_entity_poly.pdbx_strand_id
1 'polypeptide(L)'
;MGCQGNKPPIALFIAGCAVVLCLLFPHAGPGADGHPLDRFVLSDTDIPGFSIIRGPDYYGPESLWNYIDGGALPYLDYGVRDVVTYTGLWKPDSLEIVVDVYDMADSRGAFGIYSNERFPGYNFIEIGIEGYLTDNSLCFWKGPFYIKVFTREDSPSTTAPLDSLAKALDNRITGSGGMDAYFSFFPEEDRLAHTEAFIAKNVLGQDYLSRALSVNYKRGEEEYQLFLIMNKDSGTAGGNFLKYREFIRQYGEMTEKTVSGWDESFIGRESWYGTLVFVRRGQFILGSAGLSDEKLAQSHLKALAAGLPR
;
A
#
# COMPACT_ATOMS: atom_id res chain seq x y z
N MET A 1 31.71 -27.97 -13.75
CA MET A 1 30.37 -28.23 -13.18
C MET A 1 29.93 -26.91 -12.57
N GLY A 2 29.16 -26.17 -13.34
CA GLY A 2 28.72 -24.80 -12.95
C GLY A 2 27.40 -24.87 -12.22
N CYS A 3 27.35 -24.31 -11.03
CA CYS A 3 26.10 -23.99 -10.35
C CYS A 3 25.54 -22.71 -10.95
N GLN A 4 24.51 -22.84 -11.75
CA GLN A 4 23.65 -21.69 -12.11
C GLN A 4 22.82 -21.33 -10.90
N GLY A 5 23.16 -20.22 -10.25
CA GLY A 5 22.34 -19.62 -9.20
C GLY A 5 21.10 -18.94 -9.84
N ASN A 6 19.95 -19.54 -9.66
CA ASN A 6 18.67 -18.88 -9.92
C ASN A 6 18.56 -17.65 -9.00
N LYS A 7 18.48 -16.46 -9.58
CA LYS A 7 18.09 -15.25 -8.86
C LYS A 7 16.64 -15.41 -8.40
N PRO A 8 16.33 -15.26 -7.13
CA PRO A 8 14.93 -15.14 -6.73
C PRO A 8 14.37 -13.82 -7.28
N PRO A 9 13.08 -13.79 -7.66
CA PRO A 9 12.41 -12.55 -8.01
C PRO A 9 12.49 -11.58 -6.83
N ILE A 10 12.49 -10.28 -7.14
CA ILE A 10 12.45 -9.16 -6.17
C ILE A 10 11.52 -9.56 -5.04
N ALA A 11 12.05 -9.56 -3.81
CA ALA A 11 11.42 -10.17 -2.66
C ALA A 11 9.98 -9.66 -2.48
N LEU A 12 9.06 -10.48 -2.94
CA LEU A 12 7.64 -10.37 -2.68
C LEU A 12 7.46 -10.82 -1.23
N PHE A 13 7.27 -9.88 -0.31
CA PHE A 13 6.76 -10.23 1.01
C PHE A 13 5.35 -10.78 0.80
N ILE A 14 5.23 -12.09 0.80
CA ILE A 14 3.94 -12.77 0.88
C ILE A 14 3.43 -12.47 2.30
N ALA A 15 2.61 -11.44 2.44
CA ALA A 15 1.74 -11.30 3.58
C ALA A 15 0.68 -12.40 3.46
N GLY A 16 1.01 -13.58 3.97
CA GLY A 16 0.02 -14.64 4.16
C GLY A 16 -1.09 -14.07 5.04
N CYS A 17 -2.34 -14.25 4.62
CA CYS A 17 -3.51 -13.95 5.44
C CYS A 17 -3.37 -14.71 6.77
N ALA A 18 -2.90 -14.05 7.83
CA ALA A 18 -2.79 -14.63 9.16
C ALA A 18 -4.22 -14.82 9.70
N VAL A 19 -4.65 -16.05 9.80
CA VAL A 19 -5.89 -16.42 10.49
C VAL A 19 -5.68 -16.21 11.99
N VAL A 20 -6.21 -15.12 12.53
CA VAL A 20 -6.16 -14.81 13.96
C VAL A 20 -7.32 -15.50 14.68
N LEU A 21 -6.96 -16.30 15.67
CA LEU A 21 -7.88 -16.95 16.60
C LEU A 21 -8.34 -15.91 17.64
N CYS A 22 -9.58 -15.41 17.54
CA CYS A 22 -10.16 -14.47 18.50
C CYS A 22 -10.38 -15.13 19.87
N LEU A 23 -9.66 -14.68 20.88
CA LEU A 23 -9.99 -14.88 22.29
C LEU A 23 -10.98 -13.80 22.73
N LEU A 24 -12.08 -14.21 23.37
CA LEU A 24 -13.15 -13.35 23.86
C LEU A 24 -12.67 -12.53 25.08
N PHE A 25 -12.50 -11.22 24.90
CA PHE A 25 -12.40 -10.26 26.01
C PHE A 25 -13.61 -9.32 25.98
N PRO A 26 -14.18 -8.94 27.15
CA PRO A 26 -15.32 -8.02 27.19
C PRO A 26 -14.88 -6.61 26.83
N HIS A 27 -15.58 -5.99 25.90
CA HIS A 27 -15.33 -4.62 25.41
C HIS A 27 -16.21 -3.61 26.17
N ALA A 28 -15.68 -2.41 26.40
CA ALA A 28 -16.44 -1.29 26.93
C ALA A 28 -17.47 -0.85 25.86
N GLY A 29 -18.74 -0.80 26.26
CA GLY A 29 -19.83 -0.37 25.37
C GLY A 29 -19.71 1.11 24.97
N PRO A 30 -20.34 1.53 23.86
CA PRO A 30 -20.29 2.89 23.36
C PRO A 30 -20.89 3.89 24.34
N GLY A 31 -20.26 5.07 24.44
CA GLY A 31 -20.83 6.23 25.11
C GLY A 31 -22.10 6.73 24.39
N ALA A 32 -22.85 7.66 24.99
CA ALA A 32 -24.17 8.13 24.52
C ALA A 32 -24.15 8.80 23.12
N ASP A 33 -22.99 9.12 22.57
CA ASP A 33 -22.79 9.57 21.18
C ASP A 33 -22.12 8.40 20.44
N GLY A 34 -22.82 7.82 19.44
CA GLY A 34 -22.37 6.65 18.67
C GLY A 34 -20.96 6.80 18.08
N HIS A 35 -20.27 5.67 17.81
CA HIS A 35 -18.92 5.67 17.26
C HIS A 35 -18.90 6.25 15.82
N PRO A 36 -17.92 7.06 15.41
CA PRO A 36 -17.85 7.63 14.05
C PRO A 36 -17.96 6.59 12.91
N LEU A 37 -17.54 5.35 13.17
CA LEU A 37 -17.60 4.24 12.21
C LEU A 37 -18.94 3.47 12.26
N ASP A 38 -19.89 3.78 13.15
CA ASP A 38 -21.22 3.13 13.21
C ASP A 38 -21.96 3.21 11.88
N ARG A 39 -21.73 4.28 11.12
CA ARG A 39 -22.30 4.44 9.78
C ARG A 39 -21.88 3.34 8.80
N PHE A 40 -20.85 2.56 9.09
CA PHE A 40 -20.38 1.45 8.27
C PHE A 40 -20.89 0.09 8.76
N VAL A 41 -21.61 0.06 9.88
CA VAL A 41 -22.22 -1.17 10.39
C VAL A 41 -23.50 -1.46 9.59
N LEU A 42 -23.44 -2.47 8.73
CA LEU A 42 -24.57 -2.85 7.88
C LEU A 42 -25.53 -3.78 8.63
N SER A 43 -26.82 -3.68 8.29
CA SER A 43 -27.88 -4.46 8.90
C SER A 43 -28.79 -5.11 7.84
N ASP A 44 -29.77 -5.90 8.27
CA ASP A 44 -30.78 -6.51 7.39
C ASP A 44 -31.65 -5.46 6.67
N THR A 45 -31.76 -4.24 7.23
CA THR A 45 -32.44 -3.12 6.55
C THR A 45 -31.62 -2.52 5.42
N ASP A 46 -30.30 -2.64 5.49
CA ASP A 46 -29.39 -2.17 4.42
C ASP A 46 -29.26 -3.22 3.33
N ILE A 47 -29.14 -4.47 3.74
CA ILE A 47 -28.97 -5.61 2.85
C ILE A 47 -29.87 -6.75 3.31
N PRO A 48 -31.03 -6.96 2.66
CA PRO A 48 -31.95 -8.03 3.01
C PRO A 48 -31.27 -9.40 3.02
N GLY A 49 -31.42 -10.12 4.10
CA GLY A 49 -30.80 -11.43 4.29
C GLY A 49 -29.42 -11.39 4.96
N PHE A 50 -28.87 -10.22 5.28
CA PHE A 50 -27.64 -10.09 6.05
C PHE A 50 -27.94 -9.67 7.50
N SER A 51 -27.45 -10.41 8.48
CA SER A 51 -27.63 -10.07 9.89
C SER A 51 -26.35 -10.25 10.68
N ILE A 52 -26.02 -9.27 11.53
CA ILE A 52 -24.83 -9.32 12.39
C ILE A 52 -25.01 -10.44 13.42
N ILE A 53 -23.98 -11.26 13.58
CA ILE A 53 -23.91 -12.35 14.54
C ILE A 53 -22.80 -12.15 15.59
N ARG A 54 -21.79 -11.30 15.30
CA ARG A 54 -20.73 -10.91 16.25
C ARG A 54 -20.30 -9.47 15.98
N GLY A 55 -19.95 -8.74 17.02
CA GLY A 55 -19.58 -7.31 16.97
C GLY A 55 -20.81 -6.41 16.91
N PRO A 56 -20.69 -5.11 16.50
CA PRO A 56 -19.43 -4.49 16.07
C PRO A 56 -18.44 -4.28 17.21
N ASP A 57 -17.17 -4.51 16.92
CA ASP A 57 -16.04 -4.22 17.81
C ASP A 57 -15.20 -3.10 17.21
N TYR A 58 -14.63 -2.23 18.08
CA TYR A 58 -13.87 -1.05 17.67
C TYR A 58 -12.46 -1.11 18.22
N TYR A 59 -11.48 -0.73 17.40
CA TYR A 59 -10.08 -0.73 17.77
C TYR A 59 -9.41 0.56 17.30
N GLY A 60 -8.70 1.23 18.23
CA GLY A 60 -7.77 2.31 17.89
C GLY A 60 -6.33 1.78 17.77
N PRO A 61 -5.34 2.66 17.51
CA PRO A 61 -3.93 2.29 17.38
C PRO A 61 -3.38 1.47 18.54
N GLU A 62 -3.77 1.81 19.77
CA GLU A 62 -3.30 1.15 20.99
C GLU A 62 -3.87 -0.26 21.20
N SER A 63 -5.05 -0.53 20.63
CA SER A 63 -5.78 -1.79 20.82
C SER A 63 -5.83 -2.69 19.59
N LEU A 64 -5.34 -2.23 18.44
CA LEU A 64 -5.39 -2.97 17.17
C LEU A 64 -4.67 -4.32 17.24
N TRP A 65 -3.62 -4.41 18.07
CA TRP A 65 -2.89 -5.66 18.35
C TRP A 65 -3.79 -6.76 18.94
N ASN A 66 -4.85 -6.38 19.67
CA ASN A 66 -5.78 -7.36 20.23
C ASN A 66 -6.66 -8.00 19.15
N TYR A 67 -6.77 -7.35 17.98
CA TYR A 67 -7.58 -7.83 16.86
C TYR A 67 -6.75 -8.60 15.83
N ILE A 68 -5.67 -8.00 15.32
CA ILE A 68 -4.89 -8.55 14.20
C ILE A 68 -3.44 -8.91 14.58
N ASP A 69 -3.11 -8.91 15.89
CA ASP A 69 -1.81 -9.31 16.43
C ASP A 69 -0.63 -8.67 15.65
N GLY A 70 0.38 -9.43 15.26
CA GLY A 70 1.53 -8.94 14.49
C GLY A 70 1.17 -8.24 13.16
N GLY A 71 -0.02 -8.47 12.62
CA GLY A 71 -0.55 -7.77 11.45
C GLY A 71 -0.84 -6.29 11.66
N ALA A 72 -0.87 -5.79 12.91
CA ALA A 72 -1.17 -4.39 13.22
C ALA A 72 -0.08 -3.41 12.76
N LEU A 73 1.18 -3.85 12.72
CA LEU A 73 2.32 -2.96 12.46
C LEU A 73 2.22 -2.18 11.14
N PRO A 74 1.91 -2.78 9.99
CA PRO A 74 1.72 -2.03 8.75
C PRO A 74 0.62 -0.96 8.87
N TYR A 75 -0.52 -1.28 9.46
CA TYR A 75 -1.62 -0.33 9.63
C TYR A 75 -1.21 0.88 10.47
N LEU A 76 -0.44 0.64 11.56
CA LEU A 76 0.14 1.71 12.38
C LEU A 76 1.13 2.57 11.60
N ASP A 77 1.95 1.98 10.76
CA ASP A 77 2.91 2.69 9.91
C ASP A 77 2.22 3.57 8.88
N TYR A 78 1.05 3.15 8.37
CA TYR A 78 0.22 3.92 7.45
C TYR A 78 -0.77 4.85 8.14
N GLY A 79 -0.75 4.91 9.49
CA GLY A 79 -1.49 5.92 10.25
C GLY A 79 -2.95 5.58 10.53
N VAL A 80 -3.27 4.30 10.76
CA VAL A 80 -4.61 3.89 11.19
C VAL A 80 -5.05 4.71 12.41
N ARG A 81 -6.27 5.25 12.34
CA ARG A 81 -6.89 6.02 13.40
C ARG A 81 -7.92 5.22 14.16
N ASP A 82 -8.73 4.46 13.44
CA ASP A 82 -9.84 3.71 13.99
C ASP A 82 -10.21 2.52 13.10
N VAL A 83 -10.76 1.48 13.70
CA VAL A 83 -11.24 0.28 12.99
C VAL A 83 -12.58 -0.13 13.56
N VAL A 84 -13.52 -0.49 12.71
CA VAL A 84 -14.70 -1.27 13.09
C VAL A 84 -14.64 -2.62 12.39
N THR A 85 -14.89 -3.67 13.15
CA THR A 85 -15.02 -5.03 12.64
C THR A 85 -16.29 -5.69 13.12
N TYR A 86 -16.94 -6.48 12.28
CA TYR A 86 -18.09 -7.30 12.66
C TYR A 86 -18.22 -8.50 11.74
N THR A 87 -18.87 -9.56 12.24
CA THR A 87 -19.22 -10.72 11.44
C THR A 87 -20.72 -10.76 11.25
N GLY A 88 -21.15 -10.92 10.02
CA GLY A 88 -22.56 -11.15 9.68
C GLY A 88 -22.79 -12.50 9.02
N LEU A 89 -24.03 -12.97 9.10
CA LEU A 89 -24.52 -14.17 8.42
C LEU A 89 -25.29 -13.75 7.17
N TRP A 90 -24.86 -14.23 6.01
CA TRP A 90 -25.63 -14.19 4.77
C TRP A 90 -26.59 -15.39 4.74
N LYS A 91 -27.85 -15.15 5.05
CA LYS A 91 -28.85 -16.20 5.31
C LYS A 91 -29.10 -17.16 4.16
N PRO A 92 -29.15 -16.73 2.87
CA PRO A 92 -29.45 -17.67 1.77
C PRO A 92 -28.52 -18.88 1.74
N ASP A 93 -27.22 -18.65 2.01
CA ASP A 93 -26.17 -19.67 1.92
C ASP A 93 -25.57 -20.05 3.28
N SER A 94 -26.07 -19.45 4.37
CA SER A 94 -25.51 -19.57 5.72
C SER A 94 -24.02 -19.20 5.80
N LEU A 95 -23.59 -18.25 4.95
CA LEU A 95 -22.20 -17.82 4.83
C LEU A 95 -21.85 -16.78 5.88
N GLU A 96 -20.82 -17.04 6.70
CA GLU A 96 -20.25 -16.04 7.60
C GLU A 96 -19.31 -15.11 6.85
N ILE A 97 -19.58 -13.79 6.93
CA ILE A 97 -18.78 -12.76 6.27
C ILE A 97 -18.28 -11.79 7.34
N VAL A 98 -16.98 -11.52 7.33
CA VAL A 98 -16.34 -10.50 8.15
C VAL A 98 -16.25 -9.21 7.35
N VAL A 99 -16.55 -8.11 8.00
CA VAL A 99 -16.39 -6.76 7.46
C VAL A 99 -15.46 -5.98 8.36
N ASP A 100 -14.36 -5.49 7.79
CA ASP A 100 -13.42 -4.58 8.43
C ASP A 100 -13.42 -3.24 7.70
N VAL A 101 -13.56 -2.15 8.43
CA VAL A 101 -13.40 -0.80 7.92
C VAL A 101 -12.32 -0.09 8.72
N TYR A 102 -11.22 0.21 8.06
CA TYR A 102 -10.08 0.92 8.63
C TYR A 102 -10.14 2.40 8.22
N ASP A 103 -10.23 3.29 9.20
CA ASP A 103 -10.00 4.72 9.01
C ASP A 103 -8.50 5.00 9.11
N MET A 104 -7.89 5.29 7.99
CA MET A 104 -6.44 5.54 7.85
C MET A 104 -6.08 7.02 7.96
N ALA A 105 -6.97 7.82 8.54
CA ALA A 105 -6.87 9.27 8.71
C ALA A 105 -6.86 10.09 7.40
N ASP A 106 -6.20 9.63 6.36
CA ASP A 106 -6.19 10.29 5.04
C ASP A 106 -6.14 9.28 3.88
N SER A 107 -6.35 9.78 2.67
CA SER A 107 -6.38 8.96 1.45
C SER A 107 -5.02 8.32 1.12
N ARG A 108 -3.92 8.93 1.54
CA ARG A 108 -2.58 8.40 1.29
C ARG A 108 -2.29 7.21 2.20
N GLY A 109 -2.71 7.27 3.45
CA GLY A 109 -2.64 6.14 4.38
C GLY A 109 -3.50 4.98 3.91
N ALA A 110 -4.75 5.24 3.49
CA ALA A 110 -5.65 4.22 2.95
C ALA A 110 -5.09 3.57 1.68
N PHE A 111 -4.63 4.36 0.73
CA PHE A 111 -3.96 3.83 -0.45
C PHE A 111 -2.67 3.08 -0.10
N GLY A 112 -1.91 3.56 0.87
CA GLY A 112 -0.64 2.96 1.29
C GLY A 112 -0.85 1.53 1.80
N ILE A 113 -1.75 1.32 2.75
CA ILE A 113 -2.03 -0.04 3.25
C ILE A 113 -2.68 -0.92 2.18
N TYR A 114 -3.61 -0.38 1.38
CA TYR A 114 -4.20 -1.08 0.25
C TYR A 114 -3.12 -1.54 -0.75
N SER A 115 -2.20 -0.65 -1.16
CA SER A 115 -1.12 -0.96 -2.09
C SER A 115 -0.07 -1.92 -1.51
N ASN A 116 0.07 -1.96 -0.18
CA ASN A 116 0.95 -2.90 0.51
C ASN A 116 0.37 -4.33 0.54
N GLU A 117 -0.96 -4.47 0.57
CA GLU A 117 -1.64 -5.77 0.63
C GLU A 117 -2.05 -6.32 -0.75
N ARG A 118 -2.27 -5.45 -1.74
CA ARG A 118 -2.66 -5.90 -3.08
C ARG A 118 -1.49 -6.57 -3.80
N PHE A 119 -1.84 -7.54 -4.65
CA PHE A 119 -0.89 -8.15 -5.59
C PHE A 119 -1.28 -7.79 -7.02
N PRO A 120 -0.34 -7.41 -7.92
CA PRO A 120 -0.67 -6.99 -9.29
C PRO A 120 -1.40 -8.01 -10.15
N GLY A 121 -1.38 -9.28 -9.76
CA GLY A 121 -2.09 -10.37 -10.44
C GLY A 121 -3.50 -10.63 -9.94
N TYR A 122 -4.01 -9.86 -8.98
CA TYR A 122 -5.40 -10.01 -8.51
C TYR A 122 -6.41 -9.55 -9.57
N ASN A 123 -7.67 -9.95 -9.39
CA ASN A 123 -8.77 -9.49 -10.23
C ASN A 123 -9.23 -8.11 -9.77
N PHE A 124 -8.75 -7.05 -10.44
CA PHE A 124 -9.12 -5.67 -10.15
C PHE A 124 -10.54 -5.37 -10.62
N ILE A 125 -11.28 -4.61 -9.82
CA ILE A 125 -12.69 -4.27 -10.03
C ILE A 125 -12.92 -2.76 -9.78
N GLU A 126 -13.95 -2.22 -10.44
CA GLU A 126 -14.37 -0.83 -10.29
C GLU A 126 -15.24 -0.65 -9.03
N ILE A 127 -14.60 -0.47 -7.88
CA ILE A 127 -15.24 -0.12 -6.62
C ILE A 127 -14.32 0.80 -5.81
N GLY A 128 -14.89 1.78 -5.12
CA GLY A 128 -14.09 2.81 -4.47
C GLY A 128 -13.28 3.63 -5.47
N ILE A 129 -12.00 3.82 -5.20
CA ILE A 129 -11.02 4.37 -6.16
C ILE A 129 -10.37 3.21 -6.93
N GLU A 130 -10.05 2.14 -6.24
CA GLU A 130 -9.62 0.87 -6.80
C GLU A 130 -9.94 -0.24 -5.79
N GLY A 131 -10.39 -1.39 -6.29
CA GLY A 131 -10.60 -2.58 -5.49
C GLY A 131 -10.10 -3.83 -6.21
N TYR A 132 -9.96 -4.91 -5.45
CA TYR A 132 -9.64 -6.24 -5.99
C TYR A 132 -10.50 -7.32 -5.35
N LEU A 133 -10.71 -8.37 -6.11
CA LEU A 133 -11.43 -9.57 -5.72
C LEU A 133 -10.46 -10.76 -5.74
N THR A 134 -10.50 -11.56 -4.69
CA THR A 134 -9.91 -12.91 -4.61
C THR A 134 -11.02 -13.95 -4.46
N ASP A 135 -10.68 -15.22 -4.28
CA ASP A 135 -11.67 -16.30 -4.13
C ASP A 135 -12.58 -16.08 -2.90
N ASN A 136 -12.08 -15.44 -1.85
CA ASN A 136 -12.78 -15.30 -0.58
C ASN A 136 -12.74 -13.90 0.01
N SER A 137 -12.24 -12.89 -0.70
CA SER A 137 -12.21 -11.51 -0.21
C SER A 137 -12.42 -10.48 -1.31
N LEU A 138 -13.06 -9.37 -0.95
CA LEU A 138 -13.15 -8.15 -1.72
C LEU A 138 -12.59 -7.02 -0.88
N CYS A 139 -11.54 -6.39 -1.39
CA CYS A 139 -10.87 -5.28 -0.72
C CYS A 139 -10.87 -4.05 -1.62
N PHE A 140 -11.12 -2.88 -1.04
CA PHE A 140 -11.04 -1.62 -1.78
C PHE A 140 -10.69 -0.46 -0.86
N TRP A 141 -10.25 0.64 -1.46
CA TRP A 141 -10.04 1.89 -0.74
C TRP A 141 -10.81 3.06 -1.37
N LYS A 142 -11.25 4.00 -0.53
CA LYS A 142 -11.90 5.24 -0.96
C LYS A 142 -11.75 6.32 0.10
N GLY A 143 -11.26 7.49 -0.30
CA GLY A 143 -10.95 8.55 0.67
C GLY A 143 -9.99 8.04 1.75
N PRO A 144 -10.25 8.30 3.04
CA PRO A 144 -9.39 7.84 4.12
C PRO A 144 -9.66 6.38 4.55
N PHE A 145 -10.54 5.64 3.85
CA PHE A 145 -10.95 4.31 4.28
C PHE A 145 -10.35 3.22 3.43
N TYR A 146 -9.86 2.17 4.10
CA TYR A 146 -9.56 0.87 3.53
C TYR A 146 -10.57 -0.15 4.05
N ILE A 147 -11.21 -0.88 3.15
CA ILE A 147 -12.30 -1.79 3.44
C ILE A 147 -11.92 -3.19 3.02
N LYS A 148 -12.20 -4.16 3.90
CA LYS A 148 -12.05 -5.60 3.64
C LYS A 148 -13.37 -6.29 3.95
N VAL A 149 -13.91 -7.01 2.97
CA VAL A 149 -15.09 -7.87 3.14
C VAL A 149 -14.65 -9.28 2.75
N PHE A 150 -14.65 -10.20 3.70
CA PHE A 150 -14.10 -11.52 3.44
C PHE A 150 -14.81 -12.63 4.20
N THR A 151 -14.62 -13.85 3.72
CA THR A 151 -15.11 -15.08 4.35
C THR A 151 -13.96 -16.07 4.52
N ARG A 152 -14.14 -17.05 5.40
CA ARG A 152 -13.22 -18.18 5.55
C ARG A 152 -13.54 -19.33 4.63
N GLU A 153 -14.65 -19.26 3.90
CA GLU A 153 -15.09 -20.29 2.98
C GLU A 153 -14.57 -19.99 1.57
N ASP A 154 -13.99 -21.00 0.95
CA ASP A 154 -13.59 -20.97 -0.46
C ASP A 154 -14.72 -21.59 -1.31
N SER A 155 -15.59 -20.75 -1.86
CA SER A 155 -16.67 -21.19 -2.72
C SER A 155 -16.99 -20.18 -3.80
N PRO A 156 -17.29 -20.58 -5.04
CA PRO A 156 -17.71 -19.67 -6.10
C PRO A 156 -18.98 -18.85 -5.75
N SER A 157 -19.77 -19.30 -4.77
CA SER A 157 -20.97 -18.59 -4.30
C SER A 157 -20.65 -17.37 -3.42
N THR A 158 -19.40 -17.15 -3.02
CA THR A 158 -19.01 -16.05 -2.12
C THR A 158 -19.00 -14.67 -2.79
N THR A 159 -18.72 -14.60 -4.09
CA THR A 159 -18.53 -13.34 -4.82
C THR A 159 -19.73 -12.39 -4.73
N ALA A 160 -20.96 -12.87 -4.95
CA ALA A 160 -22.14 -12.00 -4.97
C ALA A 160 -22.49 -11.42 -3.59
N PRO A 161 -22.44 -12.16 -2.48
CA PRO A 161 -22.54 -11.60 -1.13
C PRO A 161 -21.46 -10.54 -0.82
N LEU A 162 -20.18 -10.82 -1.13
CA LEU A 162 -19.08 -9.88 -0.89
C LEU A 162 -19.27 -8.58 -1.69
N ASP A 163 -19.63 -8.67 -2.97
CA ASP A 163 -19.90 -7.53 -3.84
C ASP A 163 -21.07 -6.68 -3.32
N SER A 164 -22.15 -7.31 -2.85
CA SER A 164 -23.31 -6.60 -2.31
C SER A 164 -22.95 -5.77 -1.07
N LEU A 165 -22.20 -6.37 -0.13
CA LEU A 165 -21.74 -5.69 1.07
C LEU A 165 -20.75 -4.57 0.74
N ALA A 166 -19.79 -4.83 -0.14
CA ALA A 166 -18.79 -3.86 -0.55
C ALA A 166 -19.44 -2.63 -1.22
N LYS A 167 -20.41 -2.82 -2.11
CA LYS A 167 -21.17 -1.73 -2.75
C LYS A 167 -21.96 -0.89 -1.75
N ALA A 168 -22.58 -1.54 -0.75
CA ALA A 168 -23.28 -0.80 0.30
C ALA A 168 -22.31 0.05 1.13
N LEU A 169 -21.11 -0.45 1.44
CA LEU A 169 -20.08 0.28 2.15
C LEU A 169 -19.52 1.42 1.28
N ASP A 170 -19.25 1.19 0.00
CA ASP A 170 -18.78 2.20 -0.94
C ASP A 170 -19.74 3.40 -1.02
N ASN A 171 -21.05 3.14 -1.07
CA ASN A 171 -22.09 4.17 -1.10
C ASN A 171 -22.12 5.02 0.19
N ARG A 172 -21.62 4.52 1.32
CA ARG A 172 -21.54 5.26 2.59
C ARG A 172 -20.31 6.14 2.72
N ILE A 173 -19.34 5.99 1.80
CA ILE A 173 -18.15 6.85 1.77
C ILE A 173 -18.44 8.03 0.85
N THR A 174 -18.62 9.20 1.46
CA THR A 174 -18.78 10.48 0.75
C THR A 174 -17.41 11.13 0.55
N GLY A 175 -17.20 11.73 -0.61
CA GLY A 175 -15.96 12.43 -0.96
C GLY A 175 -15.10 11.65 -1.95
N SER A 176 -14.39 12.40 -2.78
CA SER A 176 -13.52 11.89 -3.84
C SER A 176 -12.05 12.13 -3.47
N GLY A 177 -11.52 11.35 -2.56
CA GLY A 177 -10.06 11.22 -2.49
C GLY A 177 -9.62 10.37 -3.67
N GLY A 178 -8.74 10.87 -4.52
CA GLY A 178 -8.16 10.11 -5.62
C GLY A 178 -6.76 9.62 -5.31
N MET A 179 -6.18 8.90 -6.26
CA MET A 179 -4.76 8.55 -6.27
C MET A 179 -3.93 9.83 -6.13
N ASP A 180 -2.78 9.74 -5.44
CA ASP A 180 -1.88 10.90 -5.29
C ASP A 180 -1.51 11.48 -6.66
N ALA A 181 -1.72 12.79 -6.83
CA ALA A 181 -1.49 13.47 -8.09
C ALA A 181 -0.05 13.31 -8.63
N TYR A 182 0.92 13.06 -7.76
CA TYR A 182 2.30 12.83 -8.17
C TYR A 182 2.50 11.54 -8.98
N PHE A 183 1.57 10.58 -8.93
CA PHE A 183 1.65 9.40 -9.81
C PHE A 183 1.52 9.73 -11.29
N SER A 184 0.85 10.84 -11.64
CA SER A 184 0.75 11.30 -13.03
C SER A 184 2.09 11.79 -13.61
N PHE A 185 3.11 12.00 -12.79
CA PHE A 185 4.43 12.42 -13.26
C PHE A 185 5.35 11.23 -13.59
N PHE A 186 4.98 10.04 -13.13
CA PHE A 186 5.72 8.82 -13.47
C PHE A 186 5.51 8.49 -14.96
N PRO A 187 6.58 8.14 -15.71
CA PRO A 187 6.47 7.76 -17.13
C PRO A 187 5.48 6.62 -17.33
N GLU A 188 4.74 6.67 -18.45
CA GLU A 188 3.79 5.61 -18.82
C GLU A 188 4.45 4.45 -19.59
N GLU A 189 5.57 4.74 -20.33
CA GLU A 189 6.28 3.72 -21.09
C GLU A 189 6.85 2.64 -20.16
N ASP A 190 6.61 1.38 -20.50
CA ASP A 190 7.07 0.20 -19.76
C ASP A 190 6.47 0.04 -18.33
N ARG A 191 5.51 0.88 -17.95
CA ARG A 191 4.86 0.86 -16.63
C ARG A 191 4.01 -0.39 -16.45
N LEU A 192 4.16 -1.06 -15.32
CA LEU A 192 3.31 -2.17 -14.93
C LEU A 192 2.06 -1.66 -14.21
N ALA A 193 0.89 -2.08 -14.69
CA ALA A 193 -0.38 -1.71 -14.08
C ALA A 193 -0.49 -2.22 -12.64
N HIS A 194 -1.18 -1.49 -11.79
CA HIS A 194 -1.45 -1.84 -10.39
C HIS A 194 -0.20 -2.05 -9.53
N THR A 195 0.89 -1.36 -9.87
CA THR A 195 2.15 -1.42 -9.11
C THR A 195 2.47 -0.12 -8.40
N GLU A 196 1.63 0.90 -8.54
CA GLU A 196 1.73 2.14 -7.77
C GLU A 196 1.68 1.82 -6.28
N ALA A 197 2.59 2.38 -5.49
CA ALA A 197 2.60 2.19 -4.05
C ALA A 197 3.01 3.47 -3.31
N PHE A 198 2.43 3.66 -2.15
CA PHE A 198 2.94 4.61 -1.16
C PHE A 198 3.64 3.82 -0.06
N ILE A 199 4.91 4.12 0.16
CA ILE A 199 5.76 3.50 1.18
C ILE A 199 5.95 4.51 2.32
N ALA A 200 5.32 4.27 3.45
CA ALA A 200 5.33 5.20 4.57
C ALA A 200 6.69 5.28 5.26
N LYS A 201 7.37 4.15 5.47
CA LYS A 201 8.63 4.02 6.21
C LYS A 201 9.57 3.01 5.56
N ASN A 202 10.83 3.04 5.95
CA ASN A 202 11.85 2.07 5.55
C ASN A 202 12.03 1.90 4.03
N VAL A 203 11.94 3.01 3.28
CA VAL A 203 12.15 3.01 1.82
C VAL A 203 13.53 2.45 1.51
N LEU A 204 13.61 1.50 0.59
CA LEU A 204 14.86 0.81 0.25
C LEU A 204 15.58 0.19 1.47
N GLY A 205 14.82 -0.23 2.49
CA GLY A 205 15.36 -0.79 3.72
C GLY A 205 16.05 0.22 4.65
N GLN A 206 15.88 1.52 4.41
CA GLN A 206 16.52 2.59 5.19
C GLN A 206 15.50 3.30 6.09
N ASP A 207 15.72 3.29 7.39
CA ASP A 207 14.82 3.87 8.40
C ASP A 207 14.70 5.40 8.30
N TYR A 208 15.71 6.08 7.75
CA TYR A 208 15.72 7.53 7.50
C TYR A 208 15.06 7.92 6.17
N LEU A 209 14.72 6.96 5.29
CA LEU A 209 13.96 7.21 4.07
C LEU A 209 12.48 6.83 4.30
N SER A 210 11.60 7.77 4.06
CA SER A 210 10.17 7.59 4.29
C SER A 210 9.35 8.40 3.28
N ARG A 211 8.04 8.08 3.19
CA ARG A 211 7.08 8.82 2.37
C ARG A 211 7.44 8.80 0.88
N ALA A 212 7.65 7.61 0.33
CA ALA A 212 7.93 7.45 -1.09
C ALA A 212 6.69 7.00 -1.87
N LEU A 213 6.53 7.53 -3.07
CA LEU A 213 5.73 6.92 -4.12
C LEU A 213 6.66 6.07 -4.96
N SER A 214 6.19 4.90 -5.37
CA SER A 214 6.94 4.02 -6.26
C SER A 214 6.04 3.39 -7.30
N VAL A 215 6.64 3.06 -8.44
CA VAL A 215 5.99 2.37 -9.56
C VAL A 215 6.98 1.38 -10.16
N ASN A 216 6.50 0.18 -10.50
CA ASN A 216 7.31 -0.84 -11.15
C ASN A 216 7.15 -0.77 -12.66
N TYR A 217 8.22 -1.14 -13.35
CA TYR A 217 8.36 -1.10 -14.80
C TYR A 217 8.97 -2.41 -15.29
N LYS A 218 8.69 -2.74 -16.56
CA LYS A 218 9.31 -3.90 -17.21
C LYS A 218 9.69 -3.58 -18.65
N ARG A 219 10.98 -3.72 -18.97
CA ARG A 219 11.50 -3.54 -20.32
C ARG A 219 12.26 -4.81 -20.78
N GLY A 220 11.64 -5.54 -21.66
CA GLY A 220 12.14 -6.88 -22.01
C GLY A 220 12.17 -7.79 -20.79
N GLU A 221 13.34 -8.28 -20.41
CA GLU A 221 13.51 -9.12 -19.23
C GLU A 221 13.91 -8.33 -17.97
N GLU A 222 14.16 -7.03 -18.08
CA GLU A 222 14.51 -6.20 -16.93
C GLU A 222 13.27 -5.66 -16.24
N GLU A 223 13.17 -5.93 -14.95
CA GLU A 223 12.22 -5.28 -14.04
C GLU A 223 12.96 -4.23 -13.20
N TYR A 224 12.37 -3.03 -13.11
CA TYR A 224 12.96 -1.93 -12.37
C TYR A 224 11.87 -1.09 -11.69
N GLN A 225 12.29 -0.25 -10.76
CA GLN A 225 11.38 0.57 -9.98
C GLN A 225 11.83 2.02 -10.00
N LEU A 226 10.87 2.94 -10.12
CA LEU A 226 11.11 4.36 -9.92
C LEU A 226 10.53 4.79 -8.58
N PHE A 227 11.23 5.71 -7.91
CA PHE A 227 10.87 6.25 -6.61
C PHE A 227 10.79 7.77 -6.64
N LEU A 228 9.83 8.32 -5.93
CA LEU A 228 9.74 9.72 -5.55
C LEU A 228 9.63 9.82 -4.03
N ILE A 229 10.72 10.16 -3.36
CA ILE A 229 10.79 10.29 -1.90
C ILE A 229 10.56 11.75 -1.52
N MET A 230 9.52 12.02 -0.74
CA MET A 230 9.08 13.34 -0.33
C MET A 230 9.62 13.66 1.06
N ASN A 231 10.56 14.57 1.16
CA ASN A 231 11.06 15.02 2.44
C ASN A 231 10.36 16.31 2.89
N LYS A 232 10.48 16.63 4.18
CA LYS A 232 9.87 17.81 4.78
C LYS A 232 10.41 19.10 4.16
N ASP A 233 11.71 19.14 3.90
CA ASP A 233 12.43 20.28 3.34
C ASP A 233 13.70 19.83 2.61
N SER A 234 14.36 20.76 1.92
CA SER A 234 15.59 20.50 1.15
C SER A 234 16.78 20.09 2.04
N GLY A 235 16.87 20.59 3.27
CA GLY A 235 17.94 20.23 4.20
C GLY A 235 17.81 18.77 4.64
N THR A 236 16.59 18.35 5.00
CA THR A 236 16.27 16.94 5.32
C THR A 236 16.55 16.03 4.12
N ALA A 237 16.14 16.45 2.92
CA ALA A 237 16.40 15.69 1.69
C ALA A 237 17.91 15.54 1.43
N GLY A 238 18.69 16.61 1.58
CA GLY A 238 20.14 16.55 1.43
C GLY A 238 20.79 15.60 2.44
N GLY A 239 20.41 15.71 3.71
CA GLY A 239 20.92 14.80 4.75
C GLY A 239 20.60 13.32 4.46
N ASN A 240 19.38 13.02 4.07
CA ASN A 240 18.95 11.67 3.74
C ASN A 240 19.63 11.14 2.47
N PHE A 241 19.78 12.00 1.45
CA PHE A 241 20.49 11.66 0.22
C PHE A 241 21.95 11.28 0.49
N LEU A 242 22.66 12.09 1.31
CA LEU A 242 24.04 11.83 1.68
C LEU A 242 24.19 10.51 2.47
N LYS A 243 23.28 10.24 3.41
CA LYS A 243 23.28 8.96 4.16
C LYS A 243 23.11 7.77 3.22
N TYR A 244 22.18 7.84 2.26
CA TYR A 244 21.95 6.74 1.33
C TYR A 244 23.13 6.55 0.38
N ARG A 245 23.71 7.64 -0.13
CA ARG A 245 24.93 7.59 -0.93
C ARG A 245 26.09 6.95 -0.16
N GLU A 246 26.26 7.29 1.13
CA GLU A 246 27.30 6.69 1.97
C GLU A 246 27.04 5.21 2.25
N PHE A 247 25.78 4.84 2.47
CA PHE A 247 25.38 3.43 2.59
C PHE A 247 25.78 2.64 1.33
N ILE A 248 25.48 3.15 0.14
CA ILE A 248 25.88 2.50 -1.13
C ILE A 248 27.40 2.46 -1.28
N ARG A 249 28.13 3.49 -0.83
CA ARG A 249 29.60 3.47 -0.85
C ARG A 249 30.17 2.38 0.05
N GLN A 250 29.55 2.13 1.18
CA GLN A 250 30.04 1.16 2.17
C GLN A 250 29.65 -0.28 1.84
N TYR A 251 28.44 -0.51 1.34
CA TYR A 251 27.84 -1.84 1.19
C TYR A 251 27.56 -2.25 -0.27
N GLY A 252 27.77 -1.37 -1.22
CA GLY A 252 27.60 -1.59 -2.65
C GLY A 252 28.82 -1.15 -3.44
N GLU A 253 28.59 -0.78 -4.68
CA GLU A 253 29.60 -0.26 -5.60
C GLU A 253 29.19 1.13 -6.06
N MET A 254 30.08 2.11 -5.94
CA MET A 254 29.85 3.48 -6.43
C MET A 254 30.60 3.71 -7.74
N THR A 255 29.97 4.41 -8.67
CA THR A 255 30.68 4.92 -9.85
C THR A 255 31.08 6.38 -9.65
N GLU A 256 32.19 6.81 -10.27
CA GLU A 256 32.63 8.19 -10.26
C GLU A 256 31.78 9.12 -11.16
N LYS A 257 30.77 8.58 -11.83
CA LYS A 257 29.90 9.34 -12.72
C LYS A 257 28.94 10.21 -11.91
N THR A 258 28.77 11.46 -12.35
CA THR A 258 27.74 12.39 -11.85
C THR A 258 26.71 12.66 -12.92
N VAL A 259 25.48 12.94 -12.50
CA VAL A 259 24.38 13.33 -13.39
C VAL A 259 24.18 14.85 -13.28
N SER A 260 24.41 15.56 -14.38
CA SER A 260 24.29 17.03 -14.38
C SER A 260 22.82 17.51 -14.32
N GLY A 261 22.62 18.71 -13.76
CA GLY A 261 21.30 19.34 -13.70
C GLY A 261 20.47 19.02 -12.45
N TRP A 262 21.11 18.46 -11.43
CA TRP A 262 20.52 18.14 -10.14
C TRP A 262 21.32 18.79 -9.00
N ASP A 263 20.69 18.97 -7.86
CA ASP A 263 21.39 19.48 -6.67
C ASP A 263 22.46 18.49 -6.22
N GLU A 264 22.11 17.19 -6.26
CA GLU A 264 23.00 16.07 -5.96
C GLU A 264 22.63 14.87 -6.81
N SER A 265 23.61 14.01 -7.09
CA SER A 265 23.39 12.75 -7.83
C SER A 265 24.42 11.71 -7.44
N PHE A 266 24.06 10.44 -7.60
CA PHE A 266 25.00 9.33 -7.63
C PHE A 266 24.48 8.20 -8.54
N ILE A 267 25.42 7.41 -9.03
CA ILE A 267 25.17 6.14 -9.70
C ILE A 267 25.93 5.08 -8.91
N GLY A 268 25.26 3.99 -8.60
CA GLY A 268 25.83 2.88 -7.86
C GLY A 268 25.16 1.56 -8.20
N ARG A 269 25.57 0.54 -7.48
CA ARG A 269 25.01 -0.80 -7.59
C ARG A 269 25.01 -1.48 -6.23
N GLU A 270 23.95 -2.20 -5.92
CA GLU A 270 23.93 -3.06 -4.76
C GLU A 270 23.25 -4.41 -5.09
N SER A 271 23.38 -5.39 -4.20
CA SER A 271 23.04 -6.78 -4.52
C SER A 271 21.53 -7.03 -4.68
N TRP A 272 20.69 -6.28 -3.99
CA TRP A 272 19.21 -6.48 -4.00
C TRP A 272 18.54 -5.75 -5.14
N TYR A 273 18.87 -4.46 -5.32
CA TYR A 273 18.21 -3.58 -6.28
C TYR A 273 18.96 -3.43 -7.61
N GLY A 274 20.18 -4.00 -7.72
CA GLY A 274 20.99 -3.89 -8.93
C GLY A 274 21.52 -2.47 -9.16
N THR A 275 21.43 -1.95 -10.40
CA THR A 275 21.88 -0.61 -10.75
C THR A 275 20.97 0.46 -10.13
N LEU A 276 21.58 1.46 -9.52
CA LEU A 276 20.92 2.57 -8.85
C LEU A 276 21.32 3.88 -9.52
N VAL A 277 20.34 4.69 -9.88
CA VAL A 277 20.52 6.09 -10.29
C VAL A 277 19.66 6.95 -9.39
N PHE A 278 20.28 7.74 -8.53
CA PHE A 278 19.59 8.62 -7.59
C PHE A 278 19.98 10.07 -7.77
N VAL A 279 19.00 10.94 -7.68
CA VAL A 279 19.17 12.38 -7.85
C VAL A 279 18.34 13.13 -6.81
N ARG A 280 18.74 14.33 -6.42
CA ARG A 280 17.99 15.22 -5.54
C ARG A 280 17.63 16.52 -6.26
N ARG A 281 16.42 16.99 -6.00
CA ARG A 281 15.93 18.31 -6.43
C ARG A 281 15.09 18.92 -5.31
N GLY A 282 15.61 19.95 -4.66
CA GLY A 282 14.94 20.57 -3.53
C GLY A 282 14.66 19.55 -2.41
N GLN A 283 13.41 19.42 -2.03
CA GLN A 283 12.97 18.47 -1.00
C GLN A 283 12.70 17.05 -1.53
N PHE A 284 12.86 16.80 -2.82
CA PHE A 284 12.58 15.52 -3.45
C PHE A 284 13.86 14.74 -3.74
N ILE A 285 13.85 13.44 -3.39
CA ILE A 285 14.84 12.48 -3.86
C ILE A 285 14.12 11.57 -4.88
N LEU A 286 14.69 11.46 -6.06
CA LEU A 286 14.18 10.60 -7.13
C LEU A 286 15.18 9.48 -7.36
N GLY A 287 14.68 8.26 -7.56
CA GLY A 287 15.52 7.09 -7.75
C GLY A 287 15.01 6.17 -8.84
N SER A 288 15.94 5.53 -9.53
CA SER A 288 15.71 4.36 -10.38
C SER A 288 16.53 3.21 -9.82
N ALA A 289 15.91 2.07 -9.63
CA ALA A 289 16.55 0.87 -9.10
C ALA A 289 16.22 -0.33 -10.00
N GLY A 290 17.24 -1.06 -10.44
CA GLY A 290 17.12 -2.27 -11.26
C GLY A 290 17.40 -2.07 -12.76
N LEU A 291 17.26 -0.87 -13.31
CA LEU A 291 17.46 -0.59 -14.72
C LEU A 291 18.96 -0.47 -15.06
N SER A 292 19.45 -1.31 -15.94
CA SER A 292 20.88 -1.33 -16.34
C SER A 292 21.23 -0.16 -17.26
N ASP A 293 20.29 0.35 -18.08
CA ASP A 293 20.48 1.52 -18.93
C ASP A 293 20.41 2.82 -18.11
N GLU A 294 21.58 3.28 -17.65
CA GLU A 294 21.74 4.53 -16.88
C GLU A 294 21.18 5.76 -17.62
N LYS A 295 21.23 5.80 -18.96
CA LYS A 295 20.71 6.95 -19.74
C LYS A 295 19.19 6.98 -19.73
N LEU A 296 18.56 5.82 -19.88
CA LEU A 296 17.12 5.69 -19.80
C LEU A 296 16.63 6.00 -18.37
N ALA A 297 17.31 5.48 -17.34
CA ALA A 297 17.02 5.84 -15.95
C ALA A 297 17.04 7.36 -15.73
N GLN A 298 18.08 8.04 -16.22
CA GLN A 298 18.18 9.52 -16.14
C GLN A 298 17.06 10.22 -16.91
N SER A 299 16.64 9.69 -18.05
CA SER A 299 15.52 10.24 -18.84
C SER A 299 14.21 10.15 -18.05
N HIS A 300 13.94 8.99 -17.45
CA HIS A 300 12.75 8.77 -16.60
C HIS A 300 12.74 9.71 -15.38
N LEU A 301 13.89 9.87 -14.70
CA LEU A 301 13.99 10.78 -13.57
C LEU A 301 13.79 12.26 -13.97
N LYS A 302 14.23 12.64 -15.16
CA LYS A 302 13.96 13.99 -15.71
C LYS A 302 12.47 14.19 -16.01
N ALA A 303 11.81 13.20 -16.61
CA ALA A 303 10.37 13.24 -16.88
C ALA A 303 9.59 13.36 -15.56
N LEU A 304 9.87 12.52 -14.58
CA LEU A 304 9.26 12.55 -13.26
C LEU A 304 9.44 13.92 -12.58
N ALA A 305 10.66 14.48 -12.64
CA ALA A 305 10.96 15.78 -12.04
C ALA A 305 10.30 16.98 -12.76
N ALA A 306 9.92 16.84 -14.01
CA ALA A 306 9.31 17.94 -14.78
C ALA A 306 7.97 18.38 -14.17
N GLY A 307 7.22 17.47 -13.56
CA GLY A 307 5.95 17.75 -12.89
C GLY A 307 6.08 18.29 -11.47
N LEU A 308 7.28 18.19 -10.85
CA LEU A 308 7.46 18.59 -9.46
C LEU A 308 7.56 20.10 -9.28
N PRO A 309 7.07 20.67 -8.17
CA PRO A 309 7.28 22.05 -7.81
C PRO A 309 8.77 22.36 -7.67
N ARG A 310 9.13 23.61 -8.01
CA ARG A 310 10.52 24.12 -7.91
C ARG A 310 10.85 24.53 -6.49
#